data_d94d6d24d70fcad640376d23ef94a085
#
_entry.id   d94d6d24d70fcad640376d23ef94a085
#
_cell.length_a   1.000
_cell.length_b   1.000
_cell.length_c   1.000
_cell.angle_alpha   90.00
_cell.angle_beta   90.00
_cell.angle_gamma   90.00
#
_symmetry.space_group_name_H-M   'P 1'
#
loop_
_entity.id
_entity.type
_entity.pdbx_description
1 polymer ?
#
loop_
_entity_poly.entity_id
_entity_poly.type
_entity_poly.pdbx_seq_one_letter_code
_entity_poly.pdbx_strand_id
1 'polypeptide(L)'
;MRPKDAASILLLDRSTDRTRVLVGKRSSAHVFMPDVYVFPGGRRDADDRTLPFARDLSPAVLDKLMRASSRQMTQTSARALALAALRELHEETGLRFGADPDRPDLSPLRFVARAITPPGRVRRFDTRFFCCFTDEAGIDPNEIRDSDELQNLEWLDIQNNSSLNMAPITRMVLEDVTKFMIGDPSLQSESPVRQYFERRGNFIRGFL
;
A
#
# COMPACT_ATOMS: atom_id res chain seq x y z
N MET A 1 -16.09 -17.35 2.11
CA MET A 1 -15.07 -17.12 1.03
C MET A 1 -13.75 -16.78 1.66
N ARG A 2 -12.61 -17.31 1.12
CA ARG A 2 -11.25 -17.03 1.58
C ARG A 2 -10.78 -15.66 1.06
N PRO A 3 -10.13 -14.81 1.87
CA PRO A 3 -9.55 -13.55 1.37
C PRO A 3 -8.51 -13.81 0.28
N LYS A 4 -8.52 -12.97 -0.76
CA LYS A 4 -7.50 -12.98 -1.82
C LYS A 4 -6.33 -12.08 -1.39
N ASP A 5 -5.11 -12.50 -1.71
CA ASP A 5 -3.93 -11.66 -1.51
C ASP A 5 -4.04 -10.39 -2.34
N ALA A 6 -3.74 -9.27 -1.71
CA ALA A 6 -3.73 -7.94 -2.33
C ALA A 6 -2.58 -7.09 -1.73
N ALA A 7 -2.20 -6.06 -2.46
CA ALA A 7 -1.20 -5.10 -2.01
C ALA A 7 -1.63 -3.68 -2.35
N SER A 8 -1.20 -2.72 -1.55
CA SER A 8 -1.44 -1.30 -1.76
C SER A 8 -0.20 -0.53 -1.33
N ILE A 9 0.02 0.66 -1.89
CA ILE A 9 1.18 1.47 -1.60
C ILE A 9 0.79 2.88 -1.15
N LEU A 10 1.33 3.30 0.01
CA LEU A 10 1.36 4.67 0.45
C LEU A 10 2.61 5.31 -0.15
N LEU A 11 2.45 6.00 -1.27
CA LEU A 11 3.54 6.80 -1.83
C LEU A 11 3.53 8.16 -1.14
N LEU A 12 4.62 8.47 -0.44
CA LEU A 12 4.79 9.69 0.32
C LEU A 12 5.70 10.65 -0.43
N ASP A 13 5.29 11.91 -0.51
CA ASP A 13 6.11 12.99 -1.04
C ASP A 13 6.49 13.96 0.08
N ARG A 14 7.78 14.22 0.22
CA ARG A 14 8.38 15.15 1.17
C ARG A 14 9.21 16.24 0.49
N SER A 15 8.93 16.51 -0.78
CA SER A 15 9.62 17.55 -1.55
C SER A 15 9.23 18.97 -1.12
N THR A 16 8.17 19.11 -0.33
CA THR A 16 7.68 20.38 0.24
C THR A 16 7.85 20.38 1.76
N ASP A 17 7.49 21.49 2.40
CA ASP A 17 7.49 21.66 3.87
C ASP A 17 6.53 20.72 4.60
N ARG A 18 5.61 20.08 3.87
CA ARG A 18 4.64 19.12 4.39
C ARG A 18 4.73 17.79 3.67
N THR A 19 4.71 16.72 4.43
CA THR A 19 4.60 15.39 3.85
C THR A 19 3.20 15.15 3.32
N ARG A 20 3.12 14.69 2.07
CA ARG A 20 1.87 14.39 1.37
C ARG A 20 1.82 12.90 0.99
N VAL A 21 0.63 12.36 0.86
CA VAL A 21 0.40 10.99 0.38
C VAL A 21 -0.43 11.01 -0.90
N LEU A 22 -0.06 10.17 -1.87
CA LEU A 22 -0.85 10.00 -3.08
C LEU A 22 -2.13 9.22 -2.78
N VAL A 23 -3.26 9.79 -3.16
CA VAL A 23 -4.58 9.15 -3.12
C VAL A 23 -5.31 9.37 -4.43
N GLY A 24 -6.23 8.49 -4.75
CA GLY A 24 -7.12 8.65 -5.88
C GLY A 24 -8.53 8.17 -5.56
N LYS A 25 -9.50 8.73 -6.25
CA LYS A 25 -10.90 8.38 -6.14
C LYS A 25 -11.21 7.17 -7.01
N ARG A 26 -11.73 6.11 -6.41
CA ARG A 26 -12.18 4.93 -7.19
C ARG A 26 -13.31 5.31 -8.12
N SER A 27 -13.19 4.87 -9.38
CA SER A 27 -14.21 5.07 -10.40
C SER A 27 -15.58 4.56 -9.92
N SER A 28 -16.66 5.25 -10.28
CA SER A 28 -18.04 4.85 -9.99
C SER A 28 -18.42 3.49 -10.62
N ALA A 29 -17.69 3.04 -11.64
CA ALA A 29 -17.87 1.72 -12.24
C ALA A 29 -17.35 0.55 -11.38
N HIS A 30 -16.60 0.83 -10.31
CA HIS A 30 -16.09 -0.20 -9.42
C HIS A 30 -17.19 -0.87 -8.60
N VAL A 31 -17.22 -2.22 -8.63
CA VAL A 31 -18.18 -3.04 -7.85
C VAL A 31 -17.91 -2.98 -6.34
N PHE A 32 -16.70 -2.62 -5.92
CA PHE A 32 -16.31 -2.61 -4.50
C PHE A 32 -15.87 -1.22 -4.08
N MET A 33 -16.66 -0.58 -3.21
CA MET A 33 -16.43 0.76 -2.66
C MET A 33 -16.17 1.82 -3.76
N PRO A 34 -17.13 2.14 -4.62
CA PRO A 34 -17.02 3.23 -5.58
C PRO A 34 -17.00 4.59 -4.86
N ASP A 35 -16.53 5.62 -5.56
CA ASP A 35 -16.58 7.03 -5.14
C ASP A 35 -15.88 7.37 -3.81
N VAL A 36 -14.95 6.52 -3.34
CA VAL A 36 -14.11 6.80 -2.16
C VAL A 36 -12.65 6.92 -2.55
N TYR A 37 -11.92 7.75 -1.81
CA TYR A 37 -10.48 7.87 -1.95
C TYR A 37 -9.76 6.70 -1.29
N VAL A 38 -8.78 6.17 -2.01
CA VAL A 38 -7.93 5.05 -1.58
C VAL A 38 -6.46 5.31 -1.99
N PHE A 39 -5.54 4.53 -1.43
CA PHE A 39 -4.19 4.43 -1.98
C PHE A 39 -4.20 3.55 -3.22
N PRO A 40 -3.27 3.74 -4.17
CA PRO A 40 -3.08 2.82 -5.28
C PRO A 40 -2.87 1.39 -4.78
N GLY A 41 -3.49 0.42 -5.48
CA GLY A 41 -3.34 -0.97 -5.11
C GLY A 41 -4.48 -1.87 -5.56
N GLY A 42 -4.15 -3.16 -5.66
CA GLY A 42 -5.08 -4.17 -6.15
C GLY A 42 -4.73 -5.58 -5.74
N ARG A 43 -5.29 -6.53 -6.47
CA ARG A 43 -5.09 -7.95 -6.21
C ARG A 43 -3.72 -8.38 -6.73
N ARG A 44 -3.02 -9.19 -5.93
CA ARG A 44 -1.84 -9.92 -6.44
C ARG A 44 -2.26 -10.93 -7.51
N ASP A 45 -1.67 -10.83 -8.68
CA ASP A 45 -1.86 -11.76 -9.79
C ASP A 45 -0.82 -12.90 -9.76
N ALA A 46 -1.05 -13.92 -10.57
CA ALA A 46 -0.14 -15.07 -10.63
C ALA A 46 1.23 -14.66 -11.17
N ASP A 47 1.24 -13.81 -12.17
CA ASP A 47 2.43 -13.37 -12.91
C ASP A 47 3.34 -12.45 -12.08
N ASP A 48 2.82 -11.78 -11.03
CA ASP A 48 3.63 -10.98 -10.11
C ASP A 48 4.77 -11.79 -9.46
N ARG A 49 4.70 -13.12 -9.43
CA ARG A 49 5.75 -14.00 -8.90
C ARG A 49 6.98 -14.10 -9.81
N THR A 50 6.82 -13.83 -11.07
CA THR A 50 7.85 -13.98 -12.12
C THR A 50 8.43 -12.66 -12.57
N LEU A 51 7.86 -11.54 -12.11
CA LEU A 51 8.38 -10.20 -12.43
C LEU A 51 9.80 -10.05 -11.88
N PRO A 52 10.73 -9.52 -12.69
CA PRO A 52 12.10 -9.27 -12.26
C PRO A 52 12.18 -8.05 -11.33
N PHE A 53 13.24 -7.97 -10.55
CA PHE A 53 13.58 -6.81 -9.71
C PHE A 53 15.10 -6.64 -9.64
N ALA A 54 15.57 -5.42 -9.38
CA ALA A 54 17.00 -5.10 -9.31
C ALA A 54 17.57 -5.40 -7.92
N ARG A 55 16.94 -4.92 -6.86
CA ARG A 55 17.31 -5.18 -5.46
C ARG A 55 16.10 -5.69 -4.69
N ASP A 56 16.36 -6.61 -3.75
CA ASP A 56 15.33 -7.26 -2.94
C ASP A 56 14.79 -6.34 -1.84
N LEU A 57 13.64 -6.71 -1.30
CA LEU A 57 13.13 -6.16 -0.04
C LEU A 57 14.19 -6.29 1.05
N SER A 58 14.24 -5.33 1.97
CA SER A 58 15.12 -5.44 3.13
C SER A 58 14.81 -6.73 3.93
N PRO A 59 15.82 -7.35 4.58
CA PRO A 59 15.59 -8.55 5.38
C PRO A 59 14.51 -8.37 6.45
N ALA A 60 14.45 -7.18 7.07
CA ALA A 60 13.45 -6.85 8.08
C ALA A 60 12.03 -6.85 7.51
N VAL A 61 11.82 -6.32 6.31
CA VAL A 61 10.53 -6.32 5.63
C VAL A 61 10.11 -7.73 5.22
N LEU A 62 11.02 -8.52 4.66
CA LEU A 62 10.75 -9.92 4.31
C LEU A 62 10.33 -10.74 5.54
N ASP A 63 11.06 -10.62 6.65
CA ASP A 63 10.76 -11.32 7.90
C ASP A 63 9.37 -10.93 8.44
N LYS A 64 9.03 -9.65 8.45
CA LYS A 64 7.71 -9.16 8.87
C LYS A 64 6.59 -9.68 7.98
N LEU A 65 6.76 -9.70 6.65
CA LEU A 65 5.78 -10.23 5.72
C LEU A 65 5.54 -11.74 5.96
N MET A 66 6.60 -12.49 6.21
CA MET A 66 6.51 -13.93 6.49
C MET A 66 5.81 -14.20 7.82
N ARG A 67 6.14 -13.45 8.89
CA ARG A 67 5.48 -13.56 10.20
C ARG A 67 4.02 -13.09 10.19
N ALA A 68 3.70 -12.06 9.41
CA ALA A 68 2.35 -11.53 9.33
C ALA A 68 1.34 -12.49 8.71
N SER A 69 1.77 -13.57 8.09
CA SER A 69 0.87 -14.47 7.38
C SER A 69 0.34 -15.58 8.31
N SER A 70 -0.96 -15.83 8.28
CA SER A 70 -1.59 -16.99 8.93
C SER A 70 -1.27 -18.33 8.22
N ARG A 71 -0.55 -18.27 7.11
CA ARG A 71 -0.06 -19.39 6.30
C ARG A 71 1.43 -19.24 6.12
N GLN A 72 2.10 -20.33 5.82
CA GLN A 72 3.49 -20.32 5.44
C GLN A 72 3.66 -19.51 4.15
N MET A 73 3.98 -18.21 4.30
CA MET A 73 4.31 -17.32 3.20
C MET A 73 5.75 -17.61 2.79
N THR A 74 5.99 -17.79 1.50
CA THR A 74 7.35 -17.91 0.96
C THR A 74 7.91 -16.52 0.65
N GLN A 75 9.23 -16.37 0.59
CA GLN A 75 9.87 -15.14 0.14
C GLN A 75 9.40 -14.72 -1.26
N THR A 76 9.23 -15.69 -2.18
CA THR A 76 8.69 -15.42 -3.52
C THR A 76 7.29 -14.82 -3.46
N SER A 77 6.43 -15.30 -2.54
CA SER A 77 5.09 -14.73 -2.37
C SER A 77 5.12 -13.34 -1.73
N ALA A 78 6.07 -13.08 -0.83
CA ALA A 78 6.29 -11.77 -0.23
C ALA A 78 6.74 -10.74 -1.27
N ARG A 79 7.72 -11.11 -2.12
CA ARG A 79 8.18 -10.29 -3.24
C ARG A 79 7.06 -10.00 -4.24
N ALA A 80 6.26 -11.03 -4.58
CA ALA A 80 5.13 -10.87 -5.47
C ALA A 80 4.07 -9.88 -4.97
N LEU A 81 3.90 -9.73 -3.65
CA LEU A 81 3.03 -8.69 -3.08
C LEU A 81 3.61 -7.29 -3.25
N ALA A 82 4.91 -7.12 -3.08
CA ALA A 82 5.59 -5.85 -3.34
C ALA A 82 5.51 -5.47 -4.82
N LEU A 83 5.79 -6.42 -5.71
CA LEU A 83 5.70 -6.23 -7.17
C LEU A 83 4.26 -5.92 -7.61
N ALA A 84 3.26 -6.58 -7.03
CA ALA A 84 1.85 -6.24 -7.25
C ALA A 84 1.55 -4.79 -6.87
N ALA A 85 2.04 -4.29 -5.72
CA ALA A 85 1.84 -2.91 -5.32
C ALA A 85 2.44 -1.91 -6.31
N LEU A 86 3.62 -2.21 -6.88
CA LEU A 86 4.29 -1.35 -7.87
C LEU A 86 3.61 -1.41 -9.24
N ARG A 87 3.15 -2.59 -9.68
CA ARG A 87 2.37 -2.75 -10.91
C ARG A 87 1.09 -1.94 -10.83
N GLU A 88 0.31 -2.08 -9.75
CA GLU A 88 -0.93 -1.33 -9.54
C GLU A 88 -0.66 0.18 -9.44
N LEU A 89 0.43 0.61 -8.77
CA LEU A 89 0.84 2.01 -8.76
C LEU A 89 0.99 2.54 -10.19
N HIS A 90 1.70 1.80 -11.05
CA HIS A 90 1.89 2.20 -12.44
C HIS A 90 0.58 2.21 -13.24
N GLU A 91 -0.21 1.13 -13.15
CA GLU A 91 -1.47 0.98 -13.89
C GLU A 91 -2.49 2.06 -13.50
N GLU A 92 -2.59 2.39 -12.21
CA GLU A 92 -3.59 3.30 -11.68
C GLU A 92 -3.17 4.78 -11.71
N THR A 93 -1.86 5.09 -11.78
CA THR A 93 -1.38 6.48 -11.63
C THR A 93 -0.40 6.93 -12.73
N GLY A 94 0.07 6.02 -13.57
CA GLY A 94 1.11 6.29 -14.57
C GLY A 94 2.52 6.41 -14.01
N LEU A 95 2.70 6.48 -12.69
CA LEU A 95 4.01 6.62 -12.05
C LEU A 95 4.87 5.37 -12.23
N ARG A 96 6.16 5.56 -12.48
CA ARG A 96 7.13 4.48 -12.65
C ARG A 96 8.12 4.46 -11.50
N PHE A 97 8.33 3.29 -10.92
CA PHE A 97 9.18 3.10 -9.75
C PHE A 97 10.63 2.85 -10.15
N GLY A 98 11.50 3.81 -9.84
CA GLY A 98 12.93 3.72 -10.12
C GLY A 98 13.33 4.06 -11.56
N ALA A 99 14.62 4.05 -11.81
CA ALA A 99 15.20 4.36 -13.12
C ALA A 99 14.98 3.23 -14.17
N ASP A 100 14.78 1.99 -13.71
CA ASP A 100 14.45 0.82 -14.55
C ASP A 100 13.11 0.24 -14.04
N PRO A 101 11.96 0.70 -14.61
CA PRO A 101 10.64 0.25 -14.18
C PRO A 101 10.38 -1.23 -14.44
N ASP A 102 11.07 -1.84 -15.40
CA ASP A 102 10.94 -3.26 -15.70
C ASP A 102 11.68 -4.14 -14.67
N ARG A 103 12.62 -3.53 -13.90
CA ARG A 103 13.35 -4.17 -12.81
C ARG A 103 13.45 -3.25 -11.60
N PRO A 104 12.33 -2.99 -10.91
CA PRO A 104 12.30 -2.04 -9.80
C PRO A 104 13.22 -2.47 -8.64
N ASP A 105 13.73 -1.48 -7.93
CA ASP A 105 14.41 -1.68 -6.66
C ASP A 105 13.38 -1.80 -5.53
N LEU A 106 13.28 -2.96 -4.89
CA LEU A 106 12.32 -3.18 -3.80
C LEU A 106 12.86 -2.72 -2.44
N SER A 107 14.15 -2.38 -2.34
CA SER A 107 14.81 -2.10 -1.05
C SER A 107 14.24 -0.89 -0.28
N PRO A 108 13.68 0.18 -0.92
CA PRO A 108 13.09 1.29 -0.19
C PRO A 108 11.66 1.02 0.31
N LEU A 109 11.06 -0.10 -0.04
CA LEU A 109 9.70 -0.43 0.42
C LEU A 109 9.68 -0.82 1.90
N ARG A 110 8.76 -0.24 2.66
CA ARG A 110 8.45 -0.58 4.06
C ARG A 110 7.11 -1.28 4.12
N PHE A 111 6.99 -2.31 4.95
CA PHE A 111 5.71 -2.95 5.25
C PHE A 111 5.12 -2.32 6.50
N VAL A 112 4.04 -1.53 6.36
CA VAL A 112 3.50 -0.69 7.44
C VAL A 112 2.19 -1.20 8.01
N ALA A 113 1.37 -1.93 7.22
CA ALA A 113 0.10 -2.42 7.69
C ALA A 113 -0.40 -3.66 6.92
N ARG A 114 -1.25 -4.45 7.59
CA ARG A 114 -2.03 -5.54 7.00
C ARG A 114 -3.49 -5.39 7.37
N ALA A 115 -4.39 -5.51 6.40
CA ALA A 115 -5.82 -5.52 6.64
C ALA A 115 -6.49 -6.74 6.01
N ILE A 116 -7.33 -7.42 6.79
CA ILE A 116 -8.12 -8.56 6.30
C ILE A 116 -9.59 -8.16 6.31
N THR A 117 -10.20 -8.18 5.13
CA THR A 117 -11.65 -7.89 5.01
C THR A 117 -12.45 -8.88 5.86
N PRO A 118 -13.39 -8.38 6.69
CA PRO A 118 -14.24 -9.22 7.55
C PRO A 118 -15.01 -10.30 6.79
N PRO A 119 -15.40 -11.39 7.47
CA PRO A 119 -16.34 -12.38 6.93
C PRO A 119 -17.67 -11.73 6.50
N GLY A 120 -18.42 -12.39 5.60
CA GLY A 120 -19.73 -11.90 5.15
C GLY A 120 -19.71 -10.85 4.04
N ARG A 121 -18.53 -10.34 3.65
CA ARG A 121 -18.40 -9.40 2.53
C ARG A 121 -18.36 -10.14 1.19
N VAL A 122 -18.95 -9.52 0.14
CA VAL A 122 -19.01 -10.07 -1.24
C VAL A 122 -17.61 -10.33 -1.81
N ARG A 123 -16.67 -9.43 -1.55
CA ARG A 123 -15.25 -9.57 -1.89
C ARG A 123 -14.42 -9.43 -0.62
N ARG A 124 -13.45 -10.31 -0.47
CA ARG A 124 -12.54 -10.28 0.68
C ARG A 124 -11.10 -10.28 0.22
N PHE A 125 -10.31 -9.40 0.81
CA PHE A 125 -8.89 -9.23 0.55
C PHE A 125 -8.10 -9.38 1.85
N ASP A 126 -6.87 -9.86 1.72
CA ASP A 126 -5.81 -9.84 2.72
C ASP A 126 -4.72 -8.91 2.18
N THR A 127 -4.87 -7.62 2.46
CA THR A 127 -4.08 -6.55 1.86
C THR A 127 -2.86 -6.23 2.70
N ARG A 128 -1.67 -6.19 2.07
CA ARG A 128 -0.43 -5.65 2.65
C ARG A 128 -0.26 -4.22 2.15
N PHE A 129 -0.05 -3.31 3.08
CA PHE A 129 0.22 -1.91 2.78
C PHE A 129 1.71 -1.66 2.86
N PHE A 130 2.28 -1.32 1.73
CA PHE A 130 3.65 -0.86 1.64
C PHE A 130 3.71 0.67 1.73
N CYS A 131 4.88 1.20 2.08
CA CYS A 131 5.13 2.64 2.10
C CYS A 131 6.50 2.91 1.49
N CYS A 132 6.61 4.00 0.73
CA CYS A 132 7.86 4.49 0.16
C CYS A 132 7.79 6.01 -0.02
N PHE A 133 8.95 6.68 -0.01
CA PHE A 133 9.05 8.09 -0.37
C PHE A 133 9.39 8.26 -1.85
N THR A 134 8.86 9.31 -2.49
CA THR A 134 9.08 9.60 -3.92
C THR A 134 10.56 9.78 -4.25
N ASP A 135 11.31 10.47 -3.40
CA ASP A 135 12.75 10.70 -3.57
C ASP A 135 13.57 9.40 -3.49
N GLU A 136 13.20 8.45 -2.63
CA GLU A 136 13.83 7.14 -2.54
C GLU A 136 13.47 6.23 -3.71
N ALA A 137 12.27 6.39 -4.25
CA ALA A 137 11.77 5.64 -5.40
C ALA A 137 12.19 6.22 -6.75
N GLY A 138 12.83 7.39 -6.77
CA GLY A 138 13.17 8.10 -8.01
C GLY A 138 11.94 8.50 -8.83
N ILE A 139 10.84 8.86 -8.15
CA ILE A 139 9.56 9.24 -8.77
C ILE A 139 9.42 10.76 -8.75
N ASP A 140 9.09 11.36 -9.90
CA ASP A 140 8.63 12.74 -9.96
C ASP A 140 7.14 12.82 -9.55
N PRO A 141 6.80 13.49 -8.44
CA PRO A 141 5.42 13.59 -7.98
C PRO A 141 4.48 14.34 -8.94
N ASN A 142 5.02 15.07 -9.92
CA ASN A 142 4.21 15.81 -10.90
C ASN A 142 3.74 14.96 -12.08
N GLU A 143 4.24 13.74 -12.24
CA GLU A 143 3.91 12.85 -13.37
C GLU A 143 2.64 12.01 -13.16
N ILE A 144 1.86 12.27 -12.10
CA ILE A 144 0.60 11.55 -11.85
C ILE A 144 -0.40 11.75 -13.00
N ARG A 145 -1.09 10.67 -13.36
CA ARG A 145 -2.13 10.66 -14.39
C ARG A 145 -3.28 9.78 -13.95
N ASP A 146 -4.50 10.31 -14.06
CA ASP A 146 -5.72 9.55 -13.82
C ASP A 146 -5.81 8.35 -14.77
N SER A 147 -6.40 7.26 -14.26
CA SER A 147 -6.73 6.07 -15.02
C SER A 147 -8.23 5.80 -15.02
N ASP A 148 -8.67 4.76 -15.74
CA ASP A 148 -10.07 4.33 -15.71
C ASP A 148 -10.50 3.78 -14.34
N GLU A 149 -9.55 3.31 -13.53
CA GLU A 149 -9.80 2.71 -12.23
C GLU A 149 -9.67 3.70 -11.08
N LEU A 150 -8.68 4.62 -11.15
CA LEU A 150 -8.37 5.59 -10.12
C LEU A 150 -8.32 6.99 -10.72
N GLN A 151 -9.23 7.86 -10.30
CA GLN A 151 -9.46 9.19 -10.85
C GLN A 151 -9.25 10.26 -9.78
N ASN A 152 -9.17 11.53 -10.21
CA ASN A 152 -8.96 12.66 -9.31
C ASN A 152 -7.77 12.41 -8.37
N LEU A 153 -6.64 12.00 -8.95
CA LEU A 153 -5.40 11.77 -8.19
C LEU A 153 -4.94 13.07 -7.54
N GLU A 154 -4.64 13.01 -6.26
CA GLU A 154 -4.15 14.17 -5.53
C GLU A 154 -3.13 13.81 -4.45
N TRP A 155 -2.26 14.77 -4.16
CA TRP A 155 -1.30 14.72 -3.06
C TRP A 155 -1.92 15.33 -1.82
N LEU A 156 -2.36 14.50 -0.89
CA LEU A 156 -3.06 14.88 0.34
C LEU A 156 -2.06 15.11 1.48
N ASP A 157 -2.14 16.26 2.15
CA ASP A 157 -1.38 16.51 3.39
C ASP A 157 -1.76 15.45 4.44
N ILE A 158 -0.77 14.68 4.93
CA ILE A 158 -1.02 13.59 5.89
C ILE A 158 -1.56 14.09 7.23
N GLN A 159 -1.34 15.36 7.58
CA GLN A 159 -1.80 15.97 8.82
C GLN A 159 -3.17 16.65 8.68
N ASN A 160 -3.57 17.02 7.46
CA ASN A 160 -4.84 17.69 7.19
C ASN A 160 -5.67 16.95 6.14
N ASN A 161 -6.26 15.82 6.52
CA ASN A 161 -6.91 14.88 5.62
C ASN A 161 -8.42 14.67 5.90
N SER A 162 -9.04 15.52 6.72
CA SER A 162 -10.42 15.31 7.20
C SER A 162 -11.50 15.53 6.15
N SER A 163 -11.22 16.27 5.08
CA SER A 163 -12.21 16.70 4.07
C SER A 163 -12.57 15.62 3.04
N LEU A 164 -11.69 14.64 2.81
CA LEU A 164 -11.93 13.63 1.77
C LEU A 164 -12.79 12.46 2.26
N ASN A 165 -13.69 11.99 1.39
CA ASN A 165 -14.43 10.75 1.61
C ASN A 165 -13.53 9.54 1.37
N MET A 166 -12.69 9.20 2.34
CA MET A 166 -11.78 8.06 2.27
C MET A 166 -12.44 6.77 2.71
N ALA A 167 -12.04 5.66 2.08
CA ALA A 167 -12.38 4.33 2.59
C ALA A 167 -11.92 4.19 4.05
N PRO A 168 -12.73 3.59 4.96
CA PRO A 168 -12.40 3.53 6.38
C PRO A 168 -11.01 2.93 6.67
N ILE A 169 -10.64 1.86 5.96
CA ILE A 169 -9.32 1.24 6.14
C ILE A 169 -8.18 2.15 5.67
N THR A 170 -8.36 2.88 4.57
CA THR A 170 -7.39 3.85 4.06
C THR A 170 -7.11 4.93 5.10
N ARG A 171 -8.17 5.49 5.68
CA ARG A 171 -8.07 6.49 6.76
C ARG A 171 -7.33 5.94 7.98
N MET A 172 -7.69 4.74 8.46
CA MET A 172 -7.04 4.13 9.63
C MET A 172 -5.54 3.86 9.40
N VAL A 173 -5.18 3.39 8.21
CA VAL A 173 -3.77 3.15 7.86
C VAL A 173 -3.01 4.47 7.80
N LEU A 174 -3.57 5.50 7.16
CA LEU A 174 -2.96 6.83 7.10
C LEU A 174 -2.73 7.43 8.49
N GLU A 175 -3.73 7.37 9.37
CA GLU A 175 -3.61 7.83 10.75
C GLU A 175 -2.49 7.13 11.52
N ASP A 176 -2.35 5.81 11.36
CA ASP A 176 -1.31 5.05 12.07
C ASP A 176 0.08 5.35 11.50
N VAL A 177 0.23 5.43 10.18
CA VAL A 177 1.49 5.81 9.54
C VAL A 177 1.91 7.23 9.94
N THR A 178 0.96 8.18 9.94
CA THR A 178 1.23 9.56 10.40
C THR A 178 1.72 9.59 11.86
N LYS A 179 1.14 8.76 12.74
CA LYS A 179 1.59 8.64 14.14
C LYS A 179 3.00 8.05 14.25
N PHE A 180 3.34 7.05 13.42
CA PHE A 180 4.71 6.51 13.38
C PHE A 180 5.71 7.57 12.95
N MET A 181 5.35 8.41 11.97
CA MET A 181 6.21 9.49 11.47
C MET A 181 6.45 10.61 12.50
N ILE A 182 5.58 10.80 13.49
CA ILE A 182 5.84 11.73 14.61
C ILE A 182 7.08 11.27 15.42
N GLY A 183 7.22 9.95 15.61
CA GLY A 183 8.36 9.38 16.34
C GLY A 183 9.61 9.20 15.48
N ASP A 184 9.41 8.82 14.20
CA ASP A 184 10.47 8.60 13.22
C ASP A 184 9.99 9.00 11.82
N PRO A 185 10.31 10.22 11.34
CA PRO A 185 9.90 10.70 10.02
C PRO A 185 10.41 9.84 8.84
N SER A 186 11.49 9.06 9.06
CA SER A 186 12.06 8.21 8.01
C SER A 186 11.29 6.91 7.79
N LEU A 187 10.43 6.50 8.74
CA LEU A 187 9.71 5.21 8.71
C LEU A 187 10.66 4.06 8.39
N GLN A 188 11.63 3.80 9.25
CA GLN A 188 12.62 2.74 9.03
C GLN A 188 11.96 1.37 8.77
N SER A 189 12.69 0.46 8.12
CA SER A 189 12.22 -0.90 7.82
C SER A 189 11.80 -1.70 9.07
N GLU A 190 12.29 -1.30 10.25
CA GLU A 190 11.99 -1.86 11.57
C GLU A 190 10.72 -1.30 12.21
N SER A 191 10.15 -0.21 11.66
CA SER A 191 8.93 0.42 12.19
C SER A 191 7.81 -0.60 12.40
N PRO A 192 6.93 -0.42 13.41
CA PRO A 192 5.86 -1.37 13.71
C PRO A 192 4.92 -1.58 12.54
N VAL A 193 4.33 -2.78 12.44
CA VAL A 193 3.31 -3.10 11.43
C VAL A 193 1.94 -3.17 12.10
N ARG A 194 1.00 -2.38 11.65
CA ARG A 194 -0.39 -2.45 12.10
C ARG A 194 -1.12 -3.64 11.50
N GLN A 195 -2.04 -4.23 12.27
CA GLN A 195 -2.95 -5.25 11.79
C GLN A 195 -4.40 -4.85 12.04
N TYR A 196 -5.24 -5.04 11.01
CA TYR A 196 -6.66 -4.78 11.04
C TYR A 196 -7.40 -6.04 10.57
N PHE A 197 -8.14 -6.66 11.46
CA PHE A 197 -8.90 -7.87 11.15
C PHE A 197 -10.08 -8.04 12.12
N GLU A 198 -10.98 -8.94 11.78
CA GLU A 198 -12.05 -9.34 12.69
C GLU A 198 -11.76 -10.70 13.30
N ARG A 199 -11.96 -10.81 14.60
CA ARG A 199 -11.88 -12.08 15.33
C ARG A 199 -13.09 -12.24 16.23
N ARG A 200 -13.87 -13.29 16.01
CA ARG A 200 -15.11 -13.59 16.76
C ARG A 200 -16.10 -12.43 16.78
N GLY A 201 -16.30 -11.77 15.65
CA GLY A 201 -17.20 -10.63 15.51
C GLY A 201 -16.64 -9.29 16.01
N ASN A 202 -15.45 -9.26 16.60
CA ASN A 202 -14.83 -8.02 17.10
C ASN A 202 -13.76 -7.55 16.12
N PHE A 203 -13.79 -6.26 15.78
CA PHE A 203 -12.74 -5.61 15.01
C PHE A 203 -11.51 -5.41 15.89
N ILE A 204 -10.36 -5.86 15.39
CA ILE A 204 -9.06 -5.78 16.07
C ILE A 204 -8.17 -4.79 15.31
N ARG A 205 -7.64 -3.81 16.03
CA ARG A 205 -6.57 -2.90 15.60
C ARG A 205 -5.36 -3.14 16.51
N GLY A 206 -4.40 -3.94 16.02
CA GLY A 206 -3.25 -4.38 16.80
C GLY A 206 -1.92 -4.17 16.09
N PHE A 207 -0.89 -4.80 16.60
CA PHE A 207 0.43 -4.88 15.98
C PHE A 207 0.76 -6.31 15.57
N LEU A 208 1.71 -6.44 14.64
CA LEU A 208 2.31 -7.73 14.26
C LEU A 208 3.16 -8.25 15.43
#